data_6f257cece0a7d5db4b65f41a6b714ee6
#
_entry.id   6f257cece0a7d5db4b65f41a6b714ee6
#
_cell.length_a   1.000
_cell.length_b   1.000
_cell.length_c   1.000
_cell.angle_alpha   90.00
_cell.angle_beta   90.00
_cell.angle_gamma   90.00
#
_symmetry.space_group_name_H-M   'P 1'
#
loop_
_entity.id
_entity.type
_entity.pdbx_description
1 polymer ?
#
loop_
_entity_poly.entity_id
_entity_poly.type
_entity_poly.pdbx_seq_one_letter_code
_entity_poly.pdbx_strand_id
1 'polypeptide(L)'
;MSNFLFFTNRLIFFSFLILFYFIFSMPILERDGNKSTLISLVKNERKATPFLLDRWFPGHGPTNFKKWYKTLEPYIIKWAPFFEPYVIVRLKNLPTFDERFIGYGFNKVSFLMELDAMNYTFVVHSSAFVVHYPHPLTKDNLSFIKKHNYKECINISNRAFISDITSKYSVDIKRYGTMLTG
;
A
#
# COMPACT_ATOMS: atom_id res chain seq x y z
N MET A 1 9.94 12.86 7.11
CA MET A 1 8.66 12.51 7.78
C MET A 1 7.55 12.97 6.85
N SER A 2 6.79 12.04 6.29
CA SER A 2 5.63 12.36 5.47
C SER A 2 4.45 12.64 6.39
N ASN A 3 3.91 13.86 6.34
CA ASN A 3 2.71 14.23 7.09
C ASN A 3 1.49 13.62 6.40
N PHE A 4 0.90 12.62 7.04
CA PHE A 4 -0.37 12.00 6.62
C PHE A 4 -1.47 12.44 7.58
N LEU A 5 -2.62 12.84 7.04
CA LEU A 5 -3.83 13.12 7.80
C LEU A 5 -4.86 12.01 7.55
N PHE A 6 -5.43 11.49 8.64
CA PHE A 6 -6.42 10.41 8.61
C PHE A 6 -7.82 10.98 8.86
N PHE A 7 -8.77 10.60 8.03
CA PHE A 7 -10.18 10.97 8.17
C PHE A 7 -11.02 9.71 8.32
N THR A 8 -11.57 9.45 9.53
CA THR A 8 -12.44 8.29 9.79
C THR A 8 -13.64 8.64 10.64
N ASN A 9 -14.80 8.06 10.34
CA ASN A 9 -15.99 8.22 11.17
C ASN A 9 -16.37 6.99 12.02
N ARG A 10 -15.83 5.78 11.79
CA ARG A 10 -16.03 4.58 12.64
C ARG A 10 -15.02 3.47 12.32
N LEU A 11 -14.46 2.83 13.35
CA LEU A 11 -13.63 1.64 13.26
C LEU A 11 -14.47 0.41 13.63
N ILE A 12 -14.53 -0.60 12.74
CA ILE A 12 -15.10 -1.91 13.02
C ILE A 12 -13.94 -2.89 13.21
N PHE A 13 -13.87 -3.52 14.39
CA PHE A 13 -12.79 -4.44 14.75
C PHE A 13 -13.15 -5.89 14.40
N PHE A 14 -12.45 -6.49 13.45
CA PHE A 14 -12.40 -7.93 13.21
C PHE A 14 -10.98 -8.47 13.43
N SER A 15 -10.86 -9.71 13.92
CA SER A 15 -9.62 -10.24 14.49
C SER A 15 -8.45 -10.45 13.50
N PHE A 16 -8.68 -10.41 12.18
CA PHE A 16 -7.65 -10.59 11.13
C PHE A 16 -7.93 -9.67 9.93
N LEU A 17 -8.35 -8.44 10.19
CA LEU A 17 -8.77 -7.50 9.17
C LEU A 17 -7.70 -6.43 8.97
N ILE A 18 -7.31 -6.21 7.72
CA ILE A 18 -6.49 -5.08 7.30
C ILE A 18 -7.40 -4.06 6.64
N LEU A 19 -7.47 -2.86 7.21
CA LEU A 19 -8.19 -1.74 6.62
C LEU A 19 -7.24 -0.94 5.72
N PHE A 20 -7.64 -0.75 4.48
CA PHE A 20 -6.89 0.05 3.53
C PHE A 20 -7.49 1.43 3.39
N TYR A 21 -6.60 2.40 3.24
CA TYR A 21 -6.97 3.76 2.90
C TYR A 21 -6.55 4.08 1.47
N PHE A 22 -7.43 4.77 0.78
CA PHE A 22 -7.09 5.35 -0.50
C PHE A 22 -6.15 6.53 -0.33
N ILE A 23 -5.12 6.59 -1.17
CA ILE A 23 -4.17 7.68 -1.18
C ILE A 23 -4.44 8.56 -2.38
N PHE A 24 -4.58 9.84 -2.12
CA PHE A 24 -4.72 10.85 -3.15
C PHE A 24 -3.60 11.87 -3.05
N SER A 25 -3.08 12.31 -4.19
CA SER A 25 -2.12 13.41 -4.24
C SER A 25 -2.85 14.71 -4.51
N MET A 26 -2.65 15.70 -3.64
CA MET A 26 -3.18 17.06 -3.84
C MET A 26 -2.27 18.10 -3.18
N PRO A 27 -2.09 19.26 -3.80
CA PRO A 27 -1.17 20.31 -3.31
C PRO A 27 -1.74 21.12 -2.14
N ILE A 28 -3.06 21.13 -1.95
CA ILE A 28 -3.74 21.93 -0.92
C ILE A 28 -4.76 21.03 -0.22
N LEU A 29 -4.73 21.01 1.11
CA LEU A 29 -5.71 20.34 1.94
C LEU A 29 -6.74 21.35 2.45
N GLU A 30 -8.01 21.14 2.12
CA GLU A 30 -9.12 21.71 2.87
C GLU A 30 -9.36 20.84 4.11
N ARG A 31 -9.29 21.44 5.30
CA ARG A 31 -9.29 20.71 6.59
C ARG A 31 -10.52 19.82 6.83
N ASP A 32 -11.65 20.12 6.20
CA ASP A 32 -12.93 19.45 6.42
C ASP A 32 -13.38 18.57 5.24
N GLY A 33 -12.41 18.06 4.47
CA GLY A 33 -12.66 17.27 3.27
C GLY A 33 -13.29 15.93 3.59
N ASN A 34 -14.54 15.72 3.18
CA ASN A 34 -15.18 14.41 3.17
C ASN A 34 -14.98 13.73 1.79
N LYS A 35 -15.46 12.49 1.66
CA LYS A 35 -15.33 11.72 0.43
C LYS A 35 -15.98 12.40 -0.78
N SER A 36 -17.14 13.03 -0.62
CA SER A 36 -17.84 13.72 -1.74
C SER A 36 -17.03 14.90 -2.23
N THR A 37 -16.47 15.69 -1.32
CA THR A 37 -15.55 16.80 -1.64
C THR A 37 -14.34 16.29 -2.40
N LEU A 38 -13.69 15.21 -1.93
CA LEU A 38 -12.56 14.63 -2.64
C LEU A 38 -12.92 14.13 -4.04
N ILE A 39 -14.08 13.48 -4.21
CA ILE A 39 -14.56 13.04 -5.53
C ILE A 39 -14.75 14.23 -6.47
N SER A 40 -15.28 15.37 -5.99
CA SER A 40 -15.40 16.60 -6.77
C SER A 40 -14.02 17.14 -7.18
N LEU A 41 -13.08 17.21 -6.25
CA LEU A 41 -11.70 17.62 -6.52
C LEU A 41 -11.00 16.77 -7.58
N VAL A 42 -11.28 15.46 -7.59
CA VAL A 42 -10.70 14.54 -8.59
C VAL A 42 -11.40 14.66 -9.94
N LYS A 43 -12.74 14.60 -9.97
CA LYS A 43 -13.49 14.46 -11.22
C LYS A 43 -13.80 15.77 -11.91
N ASN A 44 -14.16 16.79 -11.15
CA ASN A 44 -14.66 18.05 -11.67
C ASN A 44 -13.56 19.11 -11.73
N GLU A 45 -12.79 19.25 -10.67
CA GLU A 45 -11.80 20.34 -10.52
C GLU A 45 -10.39 19.92 -10.95
N ARG A 46 -10.11 18.62 -11.04
CA ARG A 46 -8.78 18.06 -11.36
C ARG A 46 -7.65 18.56 -10.45
N LYS A 47 -7.98 18.91 -9.21
CA LYS A 47 -7.05 19.37 -8.17
C LYS A 47 -6.46 18.24 -7.35
N ALA A 48 -7.05 17.04 -7.41
CA ALA A 48 -6.57 15.83 -6.77
C ALA A 48 -6.48 14.68 -7.78
N THR A 49 -5.55 13.78 -7.56
CA THR A 49 -5.39 12.58 -8.38
C THR A 49 -5.20 11.35 -7.50
N PRO A 50 -5.64 10.15 -7.95
CA PRO A 50 -5.22 8.90 -7.32
C PRO A 50 -3.69 8.82 -7.25
N PHE A 51 -3.16 8.55 -6.07
CA PHE A 51 -1.71 8.57 -5.86
C PHE A 51 -1.02 7.50 -6.72
N LEU A 52 -0.08 7.93 -7.56
CA LEU A 52 0.76 7.11 -8.44
C LEU A 52 0.03 6.05 -9.29
N LEU A 53 -1.30 6.13 -9.44
CA LEU A 53 -2.06 5.12 -10.16
C LEU A 53 -1.60 4.94 -11.62
N ASP A 54 -1.29 6.05 -12.29
CA ASP A 54 -0.85 6.06 -13.70
C ASP A 54 0.63 5.65 -13.86
N ARG A 55 1.44 5.85 -12.80
CA ARG A 55 2.89 5.58 -12.84
C ARG A 55 3.25 4.22 -12.26
N TRP A 56 2.47 3.75 -11.29
CA TRP A 56 2.72 2.52 -10.56
C TRP A 56 1.42 1.78 -10.23
N PHE A 57 0.73 1.32 -11.28
CA PHE A 57 -0.53 0.59 -11.15
C PHE A 57 -0.44 -0.63 -10.23
N PRO A 58 0.61 -1.50 -10.28
CA PRO A 58 0.70 -2.65 -9.40
C PRO A 58 0.62 -2.29 -7.91
N GLY A 59 1.21 -1.18 -7.51
CA GLY A 59 1.20 -0.73 -6.11
C GLY A 59 -0.15 -0.22 -5.61
N HIS A 60 -1.00 0.32 -6.47
CA HIS A 60 -2.21 1.04 -6.03
C HIS A 60 -3.50 0.59 -6.72
N GLY A 61 -3.42 0.00 -7.92
CA GLY A 61 -4.58 -0.44 -8.69
C GLY A 61 -5.46 -1.49 -8.01
N PRO A 62 -4.90 -2.48 -7.26
CA PRO A 62 -5.70 -3.52 -6.61
C PRO A 62 -6.76 -3.00 -5.64
N THR A 63 -6.61 -1.79 -5.07
CA THR A 63 -7.65 -1.15 -4.24
C THR A 63 -8.94 -0.83 -4.97
N ASN A 64 -8.92 -0.76 -6.31
CA ASN A 64 -10.09 -0.52 -7.15
C ASN A 64 -10.78 0.84 -6.92
N PHE A 65 -10.11 1.92 -7.36
CA PHE A 65 -10.63 3.29 -7.26
C PHE A 65 -12.04 3.47 -7.85
N LYS A 66 -12.36 2.79 -8.95
CA LYS A 66 -13.69 2.86 -9.57
C LYS A 66 -14.80 2.37 -8.64
N LYS A 67 -14.54 1.28 -7.88
CA LYS A 67 -15.48 0.77 -6.87
C LYS A 67 -15.55 1.71 -5.68
N TRP A 68 -14.40 2.21 -5.19
CA TRP A 68 -14.34 3.12 -4.07
C TRP A 68 -15.17 4.39 -4.29
N TYR A 69 -15.12 5.01 -5.46
CA TYR A 69 -15.93 6.19 -5.78
C TYR A 69 -17.45 5.95 -5.67
N LYS A 70 -17.90 4.72 -5.82
CA LYS A 70 -19.33 4.37 -5.96
C LYS A 70 -19.96 3.81 -4.68
N THR A 71 -19.16 3.27 -3.73
CA THR A 71 -19.69 2.60 -2.55
C THR A 71 -19.29 3.31 -1.26
N LEU A 72 -20.14 3.24 -0.24
CA LEU A 72 -19.83 3.63 1.14
C LEU A 72 -19.55 2.40 2.01
N GLU A 73 -19.90 1.20 1.52
CA GLU A 73 -19.69 -0.05 2.24
C GLU A 73 -18.25 -0.54 2.07
N PRO A 74 -17.62 -1.04 3.14
CA PRO A 74 -16.32 -1.71 3.06
C PRO A 74 -16.38 -2.91 2.10
N TYR A 75 -15.27 -3.23 1.44
CA TYR A 75 -15.24 -4.38 0.53
C TYR A 75 -13.90 -5.10 0.57
N ILE A 76 -13.96 -6.43 0.37
CA ILE A 76 -12.80 -7.30 0.32
C ILE A 76 -12.12 -7.16 -1.04
N ILE A 77 -10.78 -7.15 -1.01
CA ILE A 77 -9.91 -7.27 -2.19
C ILE A 77 -8.93 -8.43 -1.99
N LYS A 78 -8.35 -8.89 -3.09
CA LYS A 78 -7.26 -9.87 -3.06
C LYS A 78 -5.92 -9.14 -3.03
N TRP A 79 -4.95 -9.71 -2.32
CA TRP A 79 -3.56 -9.30 -2.46
C TRP A 79 -3.10 -9.46 -3.90
N ALA A 80 -2.20 -8.61 -4.35
CA ALA A 80 -1.59 -8.69 -5.67
C ALA A 80 -0.09 -8.37 -5.56
N PRO A 81 0.75 -8.88 -6.47
CA PRO A 81 2.18 -8.57 -6.52
C PRO A 81 2.46 -7.07 -6.53
N PHE A 82 3.46 -6.65 -5.77
CA PHE A 82 3.88 -5.24 -5.62
C PHE A 82 2.84 -4.32 -4.97
N PHE A 83 1.72 -4.86 -4.46
CA PHE A 83 0.70 -4.06 -3.80
C PHE A 83 1.24 -3.40 -2.54
N GLU A 84 1.09 -2.08 -2.43
CA GLU A 84 1.70 -1.28 -1.36
C GLU A 84 0.75 -0.22 -0.76
N PRO A 85 -0.46 -0.58 -0.35
CA PRO A 85 -1.40 0.33 0.27
C PRO A 85 -0.93 0.79 1.65
N TYR A 86 -1.57 1.84 2.18
CA TYR A 86 -1.49 2.16 3.60
C TYR A 86 -2.54 1.36 4.35
N VAL A 87 -2.14 0.77 5.49
CA VAL A 87 -2.96 -0.18 6.23
C VAL A 87 -3.10 0.22 7.70
N ILE A 88 -4.23 -0.13 8.31
CA ILE A 88 -4.40 -0.23 9.75
C ILE A 88 -4.56 -1.70 10.08
N VAL A 89 -3.74 -2.18 10.99
CA VAL A 89 -3.70 -3.58 11.42
C VAL A 89 -3.65 -3.63 12.93
N ARG A 90 -4.26 -4.66 13.51
CA ARG A 90 -4.16 -4.90 14.94
C ARG A 90 -2.74 -5.34 15.30
N LEU A 91 -2.15 -4.76 16.35
CA LEU A 91 -0.76 -5.07 16.75
C LEU A 91 -0.55 -6.49 17.28
N LYS A 92 -1.60 -7.16 17.79
CA LYS A 92 -1.48 -8.50 18.34
C LYS A 92 -1.11 -9.51 17.25
N ASN A 93 0.00 -10.23 17.42
CA ASN A 93 0.53 -11.23 16.50
C ASN A 93 0.90 -10.66 15.11
N LEU A 94 1.19 -9.36 15.05
CA LEU A 94 1.64 -8.72 13.83
C LEU A 94 3.11 -9.05 13.58
N PRO A 95 3.55 -9.41 12.35
CA PRO A 95 4.95 -9.54 12.04
C PRO A 95 5.64 -8.16 12.10
N THR A 96 6.92 -8.12 12.38
CA THR A 96 7.75 -6.93 12.25
C THR A 96 8.12 -6.68 10.79
N PHE A 97 8.46 -5.45 10.45
CA PHE A 97 9.09 -5.19 9.16
C PHE A 97 10.42 -5.94 9.08
N ASP A 98 10.69 -6.55 7.93
CA ASP A 98 11.92 -7.29 7.70
C ASP A 98 13.11 -6.32 7.53
N GLU A 99 14.13 -6.48 8.38
CA GLU A 99 15.28 -5.58 8.47
C GLU A 99 16.25 -5.67 7.27
N ARG A 100 16.06 -6.64 6.36
CA ARG A 100 16.81 -6.72 5.10
C ARG A 100 16.49 -5.56 4.15
N PHE A 101 15.30 -4.96 4.28
CA PHE A 101 14.84 -3.88 3.41
C PHE A 101 15.16 -2.51 4.02
N ILE A 102 16.41 -2.09 3.90
CA ILE A 102 16.89 -0.79 4.40
C ILE A 102 16.71 0.28 3.32
N GLY A 103 16.21 1.44 3.69
CA GLY A 103 16.04 2.59 2.79
C GLY A 103 14.76 2.50 1.95
N TYR A 104 14.85 2.67 0.63
CA TYR A 104 13.71 2.68 -0.27
C TYR A 104 13.61 1.38 -1.07
N GLY A 105 12.42 0.81 -1.10
CA GLY A 105 12.05 -0.36 -1.90
C GLY A 105 11.73 -1.60 -1.07
N PHE A 106 10.65 -2.24 -1.41
CA PHE A 106 10.12 -3.51 -0.89
C PHE A 106 9.76 -3.58 0.60
N ASN A 107 10.18 -2.67 1.46
CA ASN A 107 9.87 -2.71 2.89
C ASN A 107 8.36 -2.81 3.18
N LYS A 108 7.54 -1.97 2.54
CA LYS A 108 6.08 -2.05 2.69
C LYS A 108 5.50 -3.25 1.92
N VAL A 109 6.01 -3.52 0.74
CA VAL A 109 5.57 -4.65 -0.10
C VAL A 109 5.82 -5.99 0.60
N SER A 110 7.00 -6.20 1.20
CA SER A 110 7.35 -7.43 1.94
C SER A 110 6.44 -7.62 3.16
N PHE A 111 6.19 -6.56 3.93
CA PHE A 111 5.28 -6.61 5.06
C PHE A 111 3.87 -7.07 4.66
N LEU A 112 3.33 -6.52 3.57
CA LEU A 112 2.00 -6.90 3.07
C LEU A 112 1.99 -8.31 2.46
N MET A 113 3.09 -8.74 1.88
CA MET A 113 3.28 -10.12 1.41
C MET A 113 3.26 -11.11 2.58
N GLU A 114 3.92 -10.78 3.70
CA GLU A 114 3.88 -11.62 4.90
C GLU A 114 2.47 -11.68 5.50
N LEU A 115 1.73 -10.56 5.55
CA LEU A 115 0.33 -10.57 5.97
C LEU A 115 -0.55 -11.44 5.06
N ASP A 116 -0.29 -11.46 3.75
CA ASP A 116 -0.97 -12.37 2.82
C ASP A 116 -0.59 -13.84 3.10
N ALA A 117 0.68 -14.15 3.36
CA ALA A 117 1.14 -15.47 3.75
C ALA A 117 0.51 -15.95 5.08
N MET A 118 0.25 -15.04 6.00
CA MET A 118 -0.49 -15.28 7.25
C MET A 118 -2.01 -15.39 7.05
N ASN A 119 -2.49 -15.35 5.81
CA ASN A 119 -3.91 -15.45 5.45
C ASN A 119 -4.79 -14.32 6.01
N TYR A 120 -4.24 -13.08 6.08
CA TYR A 120 -5.05 -11.92 6.43
C TYR A 120 -6.05 -11.58 5.33
N THR A 121 -7.24 -11.15 5.74
CA THR A 121 -8.26 -10.63 4.82
C THR A 121 -8.04 -9.14 4.59
N PHE A 122 -7.93 -8.75 3.33
CA PHE A 122 -7.70 -7.37 2.92
C PHE A 122 -9.02 -6.66 2.65
N VAL A 123 -9.33 -5.61 3.42
CA VAL A 123 -10.58 -4.87 3.31
C VAL A 123 -10.32 -3.39 3.06
N VAL A 124 -10.96 -2.85 2.04
CA VAL A 124 -10.93 -1.42 1.74
C VAL A 124 -11.98 -0.69 2.57
N HIS A 125 -11.55 0.32 3.32
CA HIS A 125 -12.45 1.21 4.04
C HIS A 125 -12.95 2.31 3.10
N SER A 126 -14.19 2.19 2.63
CA SER A 126 -14.70 2.99 1.51
C SER A 126 -15.06 4.43 1.88
N SER A 127 -15.16 4.79 3.16
CA SER A 127 -15.44 6.16 3.62
C SER A 127 -14.20 6.92 4.08
N ALA A 128 -13.02 6.30 4.08
CA ALA A 128 -11.79 6.92 4.53
C ALA A 128 -10.75 6.99 3.41
N PHE A 129 -9.86 7.98 3.49
CA PHE A 129 -8.77 8.19 2.56
C PHE A 129 -7.61 8.90 3.25
N VAL A 130 -6.44 8.85 2.61
CA VAL A 130 -5.22 9.55 3.03
C VAL A 130 -4.80 10.50 1.93
N VAL A 131 -4.33 11.68 2.29
CA VAL A 131 -3.80 12.64 1.34
C VAL A 131 -2.27 12.66 1.43
N HIS A 132 -1.64 12.51 0.27
CA HIS A 132 -0.21 12.66 0.10
C HIS A 132 0.11 14.06 -0.44
N TYR A 133 0.91 14.79 0.30
CA TYR A 133 1.47 16.06 -0.18
C TYR A 133 2.66 15.80 -1.10
N PRO A 134 2.67 16.36 -2.32
CA PRO A 134 3.82 16.25 -3.20
C PRO A 134 5.07 16.84 -2.54
N HIS A 135 6.15 16.09 -2.61
CA HIS A 135 7.47 16.52 -2.12
C HIS A 135 8.57 16.04 -3.08
N PRO A 136 9.76 16.65 -3.06
CA PRO A 136 10.89 16.17 -3.83
C PRO A 136 11.29 14.74 -3.47
N LEU A 137 11.90 14.04 -4.42
CA LEU A 137 12.42 12.69 -4.19
C LEU A 137 13.50 12.71 -3.09
N THR A 138 13.46 11.74 -2.21
CA THR A 138 14.49 11.55 -1.18
C THR A 138 15.79 11.01 -1.80
N LYS A 139 16.90 11.08 -1.04
CA LYS A 139 18.18 10.50 -1.46
C LYS A 139 18.06 8.99 -1.74
N ASP A 140 17.28 8.27 -0.93
CA ASP A 140 17.07 6.84 -1.08
C ASP A 140 16.27 6.51 -2.35
N ASN A 141 15.21 7.28 -2.65
CA ASN A 141 14.50 7.17 -3.92
C ASN A 141 15.44 7.36 -5.11
N LEU A 142 16.27 8.40 -5.07
CA LEU A 142 17.23 8.68 -6.13
C LEU A 142 18.28 7.56 -6.26
N SER A 143 18.73 7.00 -5.15
CA SER A 143 19.66 5.86 -5.15
C SER A 143 19.02 4.62 -5.75
N PHE A 144 17.78 4.29 -5.40
CA PHE A 144 17.03 3.19 -5.99
C PHE A 144 16.84 3.35 -7.50
N ILE A 145 16.53 4.56 -7.96
CA ILE A 145 16.33 4.83 -9.40
C ILE A 145 17.62 4.73 -10.18
N LYS A 146 18.74 5.27 -9.65
CA LYS A 146 19.99 5.50 -10.40
C LYS A 146 21.03 4.39 -10.23
N LYS A 147 21.02 3.65 -9.12
CA LYS A 147 22.06 2.68 -8.79
C LYS A 147 21.61 1.24 -9.08
N HIS A 148 22.16 0.62 -10.10
CA HIS A 148 21.86 -0.78 -10.45
C HIS A 148 22.14 -1.72 -9.27
N ASN A 149 23.28 -1.59 -8.62
CA ASN A 149 23.66 -2.44 -7.48
C ASN A 149 22.67 -2.36 -6.31
N TYR A 150 22.04 -1.19 -6.09
CA TYR A 150 21.02 -1.05 -5.05
C TYR A 150 19.78 -1.89 -5.37
N LYS A 151 19.31 -1.86 -6.62
CA LYS A 151 18.17 -2.68 -7.06
C LYS A 151 18.49 -4.17 -6.95
N GLU A 152 19.71 -4.57 -7.33
CA GLU A 152 20.16 -5.96 -7.24
C GLU A 152 20.18 -6.45 -5.79
N CYS A 153 20.69 -5.67 -4.85
CA CYS A 153 20.62 -5.99 -3.41
C CYS A 153 19.17 -6.18 -2.93
N ILE A 154 18.25 -5.29 -3.34
CA ILE A 154 16.83 -5.41 -3.01
C ILE A 154 16.24 -6.69 -3.60
N ASN A 155 16.55 -7.05 -4.84
CA ASN A 155 16.06 -8.26 -5.49
C ASN A 155 16.58 -9.54 -4.81
N ILE A 156 17.86 -9.55 -4.40
CA ILE A 156 18.43 -10.66 -3.62
C ILE A 156 17.69 -10.81 -2.28
N SER A 157 17.51 -9.71 -1.55
CA SER A 157 16.77 -9.69 -0.29
C SER A 157 15.34 -10.17 -0.47
N ASN A 158 14.67 -9.77 -1.55
CA ASN A 158 13.30 -10.19 -1.86
C ASN A 158 13.18 -11.69 -2.12
N ARG A 159 14.10 -12.27 -2.90
CA ARG A 159 14.12 -13.73 -3.14
C ARG A 159 14.32 -14.52 -1.84
N ALA A 160 15.27 -14.09 -1.00
CA ALA A 160 15.50 -14.71 0.30
C ALA A 160 14.27 -14.57 1.22
N PHE A 161 13.66 -13.38 1.28
CA PHE A 161 12.44 -13.13 2.04
C PHE A 161 11.28 -14.03 1.61
N ILE A 162 11.04 -14.16 0.30
CA ILE A 162 9.98 -15.03 -0.24
C ILE A 162 10.23 -16.49 0.18
N SER A 163 11.47 -16.96 0.09
CA SER A 163 11.83 -18.32 0.54
C SER A 163 11.51 -18.53 2.03
N ASP A 164 11.85 -17.55 2.86
CA ASP A 164 11.62 -17.62 4.31
C ASP A 164 10.14 -17.64 4.67
N ILE A 165 9.33 -16.70 4.12
CA ILE A 165 7.90 -16.65 4.46
C ILE A 165 7.13 -17.85 3.89
N THR A 166 7.49 -18.35 2.71
CA THR A 166 6.84 -19.54 2.15
C THR A 166 7.12 -20.79 2.97
N SER A 167 8.33 -20.93 3.48
CA SER A 167 8.69 -21.99 4.43
C SER A 167 7.98 -21.82 5.78
N LYS A 168 8.05 -20.60 6.37
CA LYS A 168 7.49 -20.27 7.68
C LYS A 168 5.98 -20.50 7.77
N TYR A 169 5.24 -20.15 6.71
CA TYR A 169 3.78 -20.22 6.68
C TYR A 169 3.23 -21.37 5.83
N SER A 170 4.09 -22.24 5.29
CA SER A 170 3.71 -23.39 4.44
C SER A 170 2.88 -22.96 3.21
N VAL A 171 3.26 -21.85 2.57
CA VAL A 171 2.61 -21.31 1.38
C VAL A 171 3.37 -21.73 0.13
N ASP A 172 2.65 -22.07 -0.96
CA ASP A 172 3.30 -22.37 -2.25
C ASP A 172 4.05 -21.13 -2.78
N ILE A 173 5.35 -21.30 -3.03
CA ILE A 173 6.23 -20.25 -3.56
C ILE A 173 5.73 -19.69 -4.89
N LYS A 174 5.00 -20.46 -5.68
CA LYS A 174 4.38 -20.02 -6.95
C LYS A 174 3.42 -18.83 -6.76
N ARG A 175 2.85 -18.69 -5.56
CA ARG A 175 1.98 -17.54 -5.21
C ARG A 175 2.72 -16.18 -5.41
N TYR A 176 4.03 -16.18 -5.19
CA TYR A 176 4.89 -15.00 -5.29
C TYR A 176 5.82 -15.03 -6.51
N GLY A 177 5.60 -15.97 -7.44
CA GLY A 177 6.49 -16.24 -8.58
C GLY A 177 6.82 -15.03 -9.44
N THR A 178 5.85 -14.15 -9.70
CA THR A 178 6.04 -12.90 -10.47
C THR A 178 6.98 -11.90 -9.77
N MET A 179 7.22 -12.05 -8.48
CA MET A 179 8.10 -11.19 -7.70
C MET A 179 9.52 -11.75 -7.56
N LEU A 180 9.76 -12.97 -8.09
CA LEU A 180 11.08 -13.61 -8.10
C LEU A 180 11.92 -13.19 -9.32
N THR A 181 11.28 -12.66 -10.37
CA THR A 181 11.88 -12.36 -11.69
C THR A 181 12.14 -10.89 -11.94
N GLY A 182 12.01 -10.05 -10.92
CA GLY A 182 12.23 -8.58 -11.00
C GLY A 182 13.70 -8.17 -10.93
#